data_87c7b4f040ff3598894f02960b753b64
#
_entry.id   87c7b4f040ff3598894f02960b753b64
#
_cell.length_a   1.000
_cell.length_b   1.000
_cell.length_c   1.000
_cell.angle_alpha   90.00
_cell.angle_beta   90.00
_cell.angle_gamma   90.00
#
_symmetry.space_group_name_H-M   'P 1'
#
loop_
_entity.id
_entity.type
_entity.pdbx_description
1 polymer ?
#
loop_
_entity_poly.entity_id
_entity_poly.type
_entity_poly.pdbx_seq_one_letter_code
_entity_poly.pdbx_strand_id
1 'polypeptide(L)'
;MGEQKDYSKEFNFFNESKRKRLMAGMYPKGDLNTEKILTTSRPDVLIILMESFGGTFIEPLGGVPHVAPNLNRLTKEGVFFSNCYANSFRTDRGSVCAFSGYPGLPTVS
;
A
#
# COMPACT_ATOMS: atom_id res chain seq x y z
N MET A 1 -18.43 20.56 -14.56
CA MET A 1 -18.77 19.71 -13.41
C MET A 1 -19.12 18.34 -13.98
N GLY A 2 -18.25 17.34 -13.85
CA GLY A 2 -18.55 15.99 -14.32
C GLY A 2 -19.64 15.35 -13.44
N GLU A 3 -20.60 14.67 -14.05
CA GLU A 3 -21.58 13.87 -13.34
C GLU A 3 -20.85 12.84 -12.47
N GLN A 4 -21.11 12.87 -11.18
CA GLN A 4 -20.60 11.87 -10.23
C GLN A 4 -21.36 10.56 -10.48
N LYS A 5 -20.74 9.65 -11.22
CA LYS A 5 -21.33 8.35 -11.54
C LYS A 5 -21.58 7.55 -10.24
N ASP A 6 -22.81 7.12 -10.01
CA ASP A 6 -23.14 6.27 -8.87
C ASP A 6 -22.70 4.82 -9.16
N TYR A 7 -21.60 4.43 -8.53
CA TYR A 7 -21.03 3.08 -8.65
C TYR A 7 -21.62 2.05 -7.68
N SER A 8 -22.54 2.46 -6.81
CA SER A 8 -23.11 1.56 -5.79
C SER A 8 -23.87 0.38 -6.38
N LYS A 9 -24.43 0.54 -7.57
CA LYS A 9 -25.12 -0.51 -8.31
C LYS A 9 -24.18 -1.41 -9.11
N GLU A 10 -23.11 -0.82 -9.65
CA GLU A 10 -22.16 -1.51 -10.54
C GLU A 10 -21.23 -2.44 -9.75
N PHE A 11 -20.80 -2.03 -8.54
CA PHE A 11 -19.83 -2.77 -7.71
C PHE A 11 -20.45 -3.39 -6.45
N ASN A 12 -21.74 -3.65 -6.43
CA ASN A 12 -22.42 -4.25 -5.28
C ASN A 12 -22.28 -5.79 -5.26
N PHE A 13 -21.05 -6.28 -5.13
CA PHE A 13 -20.74 -7.72 -5.14
C PHE A 13 -21.06 -8.45 -3.82
N PHE A 14 -21.28 -7.72 -2.74
CA PHE A 14 -21.49 -8.30 -1.41
C PHE A 14 -22.73 -7.70 -0.74
N ASN A 15 -23.46 -8.53 0.01
CA ASN A 15 -24.51 -8.05 0.89
C ASN A 15 -23.92 -7.16 2.02
N GLU A 16 -24.78 -6.37 2.66
CA GLU A 16 -24.36 -5.40 3.67
C GLU A 16 -23.60 -6.02 4.84
N SER A 17 -24.03 -7.19 5.32
CA SER A 17 -23.40 -7.90 6.42
C SER A 17 -21.96 -8.31 6.08
N LYS A 18 -21.73 -8.84 4.86
CA LYS A 18 -20.40 -9.21 4.38
C LYS A 18 -19.52 -7.98 4.17
N ARG A 19 -20.08 -6.88 3.64
CA ARG A 19 -19.35 -5.60 3.51
C ARG A 19 -18.86 -5.09 4.86
N LYS A 20 -19.73 -5.02 5.86
CA LYS A 20 -19.37 -4.58 7.22
C LYS A 20 -18.26 -5.44 7.82
N ARG A 21 -18.32 -6.75 7.64
CA ARG A 21 -17.28 -7.67 8.12
C ARG A 21 -15.93 -7.46 7.43
N LEU A 22 -15.93 -7.27 6.11
CA LEU A 22 -14.71 -7.01 5.34
C LEU A 22 -14.09 -5.66 5.73
N MET A 23 -14.91 -4.60 5.85
CA MET A 23 -14.43 -3.29 6.29
C MET A 23 -13.86 -3.32 7.71
N ALA A 24 -14.48 -4.04 8.63
CA ALA A 24 -13.93 -4.21 9.98
C ALA A 24 -12.59 -4.95 9.99
N GLY A 25 -12.39 -5.91 9.07
CA GLY A 25 -11.11 -6.59 8.90
C GLY A 25 -10.02 -5.72 8.28
N MET A 26 -10.39 -4.80 7.37
CA MET A 26 -9.43 -3.86 6.75
C MET A 26 -9.00 -2.74 7.70
N TYR A 27 -9.89 -2.33 8.59
CA TYR A 27 -9.65 -1.24 9.55
C TYR A 27 -9.94 -1.73 10.98
N PRO A 28 -9.10 -2.62 11.52
CA PRO A 28 -9.30 -3.16 12.86
C PRO A 28 -9.25 -2.03 13.90
N LYS A 29 -10.22 -2.05 14.82
CA LYS A 29 -10.28 -1.12 15.96
C LYS A 29 -9.69 -1.82 17.18
N GLY A 30 -8.84 -1.13 17.92
CA GLY A 30 -8.26 -1.62 19.17
C GLY A 30 -6.73 -1.64 19.17
N ASP A 31 -6.15 -2.07 20.28
CA ASP A 31 -4.71 -2.27 20.40
C ASP A 31 -4.28 -3.41 19.46
N LEU A 32 -3.73 -3.02 18.33
CA LEU A 32 -2.97 -3.95 17.50
C LEU A 32 -1.71 -4.28 18.30
N ASN A 33 -1.42 -5.55 18.46
CA ASN A 33 -0.15 -6.00 19.03
C ASN A 33 0.96 -5.63 18.03
N THR A 34 1.39 -4.35 18.09
CA THR A 34 2.35 -3.78 17.16
C THR A 34 3.76 -3.95 17.70
N GLU A 35 4.62 -4.51 16.88
CA GLU A 35 6.04 -4.61 17.20
C GLU A 35 6.69 -3.22 17.10
N LYS A 36 7.43 -2.82 18.14
CA LYS A 36 8.15 -1.56 18.16
C LYS A 36 9.43 -1.68 17.35
N ILE A 37 9.43 -1.16 16.13
CA ILE A 37 10.57 -1.18 15.23
C ILE A 37 11.45 0.08 15.28
N LEU A 38 10.94 1.18 15.87
CA LEU A 38 11.66 2.44 15.97
C LEU A 38 12.23 2.65 17.37
N THR A 39 13.45 3.19 17.44
CA THR A 39 14.12 3.53 18.71
C THR A 39 13.64 4.84 19.33
N THR A 40 12.99 5.69 18.54
CA THR A 40 12.43 6.99 18.98
C THR A 40 10.92 7.03 18.76
N SER A 41 10.24 7.80 19.59
CA SER A 41 8.79 8.09 19.46
C SER A 41 8.48 9.23 18.48
N ARG A 42 9.48 9.99 18.07
CA ARG A 42 9.35 11.17 17.19
C ARG A 42 10.44 11.14 16.12
N PRO A 43 10.36 10.21 15.16
CA PRO A 43 11.32 10.17 14.06
C PRO A 43 11.02 11.25 13.01
N ASP A 44 12.04 11.72 12.35
CA ASP A 44 11.87 12.36 11.04
C ASP A 44 11.57 11.27 10.01
N VAL A 45 10.61 11.52 9.12
CA VAL A 45 10.16 10.54 8.12
C VAL A 45 10.38 11.09 6.73
N LEU A 46 11.18 10.38 5.94
CA LEU A 46 11.36 10.63 4.50
C LEU A 46 10.68 9.51 3.72
N ILE A 47 9.68 9.84 2.92
CA ILE A 47 8.98 8.89 2.04
C ILE A 47 9.50 9.08 0.62
N ILE A 48 10.02 8.01 0.01
CA ILE A 48 10.48 8.00 -1.38
C ILE A 48 9.56 7.10 -2.19
N LEU A 49 8.73 7.70 -3.04
CA LEU A 49 7.88 6.98 -4.00
C LEU A 49 8.63 6.85 -5.32
N MET A 50 9.05 5.63 -5.65
CA MET A 50 9.81 5.37 -6.87
C MET A 50 8.84 5.06 -8.02
N GLU A 51 8.93 5.88 -9.08
CA GLU A 51 8.16 5.71 -10.31
C GLU A 51 8.60 4.48 -11.08
N SER A 52 7.64 3.69 -11.58
CA SER A 52 7.87 2.51 -12.44
C SER A 52 8.86 1.48 -11.88
N PHE A 53 9.05 1.44 -10.56
CA PHE A 53 9.96 0.53 -9.90
C PHE A 53 9.20 -0.66 -9.31
N GLY A 54 9.34 -1.82 -9.93
CA GLY A 54 8.67 -3.06 -9.51
C GLY A 54 9.54 -4.01 -8.71
N GLY A 55 8.93 -4.99 -8.06
CA GLY A 55 9.61 -6.04 -7.31
C GLY A 55 10.56 -6.90 -8.16
N THR A 56 10.42 -6.87 -9.49
CA THR A 56 11.33 -7.53 -10.45
C THR A 56 12.77 -7.02 -10.38
N PHE A 57 13.03 -5.88 -9.75
CA PHE A 57 14.37 -5.32 -9.55
C PHE A 57 14.95 -5.65 -8.16
N ILE A 58 14.19 -6.32 -7.31
CA ILE A 58 14.56 -6.63 -5.92
C ILE A 58 14.84 -8.12 -5.77
N GLU A 59 16.11 -8.49 -5.59
CA GLU A 59 16.55 -9.88 -5.51
C GLU A 59 15.81 -10.72 -4.43
N PRO A 60 15.60 -10.25 -3.19
CA PRO A 60 14.84 -10.98 -2.20
C PRO A 60 13.39 -11.30 -2.56
N LEU A 61 12.81 -10.61 -3.57
CA LEU A 61 11.49 -10.90 -4.14
C LEU A 61 11.55 -11.82 -5.37
N GLY A 62 12.71 -12.40 -5.68
CA GLY A 62 12.93 -13.20 -6.88
C GLY A 62 13.22 -12.35 -8.13
N GLY A 63 13.61 -11.10 -7.94
CA GLY A 63 13.95 -10.18 -9.02
C GLY A 63 15.30 -10.48 -9.67
N VAL A 64 15.59 -9.73 -10.75
CA VAL A 64 16.82 -9.89 -11.54
C VAL A 64 18.05 -9.51 -10.70
N PRO A 65 19.07 -10.38 -10.62
CA PRO A 65 20.27 -10.12 -9.83
C PRO A 65 21.04 -8.87 -10.32
N HIS A 66 21.65 -8.17 -9.38
CA HIS A 66 22.57 -7.04 -9.59
C HIS A 66 21.99 -5.79 -10.27
N VAL A 67 20.66 -5.71 -10.44
CA VAL A 67 20.02 -4.52 -11.03
C VAL A 67 19.93 -3.37 -10.02
N ALA A 68 19.61 -3.66 -8.76
CA ALA A 68 19.44 -2.66 -7.72
C ALA A 68 20.30 -2.98 -6.46
N PRO A 69 21.63 -2.99 -6.55
CA PRO A 69 22.51 -3.49 -5.48
C PRO A 69 22.36 -2.71 -4.17
N ASN A 70 22.15 -1.39 -4.23
CA ASN A 70 21.97 -0.57 -3.04
C ASN A 70 20.64 -0.85 -2.34
N LEU A 71 19.55 -1.04 -3.10
CA LEU A 71 18.25 -1.41 -2.52
C LEU A 71 18.30 -2.83 -1.96
N ASN A 72 18.93 -3.77 -2.66
CA ASN A 72 19.14 -5.13 -2.15
C ASN A 72 19.94 -5.15 -0.84
N ARG A 73 20.91 -4.25 -0.69
CA ARG A 73 21.63 -4.07 0.59
C ARG A 73 20.69 -3.55 1.67
N LEU A 74 19.89 -2.52 1.38
CA LEU A 74 18.96 -1.94 2.35
C LEU A 74 17.91 -2.94 2.86
N THR A 75 17.51 -3.95 2.06
CA THR A 75 16.60 -5.01 2.54
C THR A 75 17.19 -5.84 3.68
N LYS A 76 18.51 -5.84 3.83
CA LYS A 76 19.24 -6.56 4.89
C LYS A 76 19.59 -5.67 6.09
N GLU A 77 19.66 -4.36 5.88
CA GLU A 77 20.06 -3.37 6.90
C GLU A 77 18.85 -2.74 7.62
N GLY A 78 17.66 -2.82 7.03
CA GLY A 78 16.43 -2.24 7.56
C GLY A 78 15.29 -3.23 7.70
N VAL A 79 14.08 -2.71 7.94
CA VAL A 79 12.85 -3.53 7.94
C VAL A 79 12.33 -3.63 6.51
N PHE A 80 12.27 -4.84 5.99
CA PHE A 80 11.80 -5.13 4.64
C PHE A 80 10.42 -5.80 4.65
N PHE A 81 9.43 -5.12 4.10
CA PHE A 81 8.06 -5.63 3.96
C PHE A 81 7.90 -6.39 2.65
N SER A 82 8.16 -7.70 2.66
CA SER A 82 8.12 -8.54 1.45
C SER A 82 6.72 -8.72 0.85
N ASN A 83 5.66 -8.54 1.64
CA ASN A 83 4.26 -8.65 1.22
C ASN A 83 3.56 -7.28 1.12
N CYS A 84 4.30 -6.23 0.81
CA CYS A 84 3.75 -4.91 0.58
C CYS A 84 3.45 -4.72 -0.91
N TYR A 85 2.19 -4.42 -1.25
CA TYR A 85 1.73 -4.26 -2.63
C TYR A 85 1.23 -2.84 -2.86
N ALA A 86 1.49 -2.31 -4.06
CA ALA A 86 0.92 -1.05 -4.47
C ALA A 86 -0.61 -1.16 -4.61
N ASN A 87 -1.33 -0.19 -4.08
CA ASN A 87 -2.79 -0.18 -4.07
C ASN A 87 -3.39 0.35 -5.39
N SER A 88 -2.55 0.86 -6.29
CA SER A 88 -2.92 1.29 -7.64
C SER A 88 -1.74 1.17 -8.58
N PHE A 89 -2.04 1.00 -9.86
CA PHE A 89 -1.04 0.90 -10.93
C PHE A 89 -0.63 2.26 -11.52
N ARG A 90 -1.29 3.36 -11.13
CA ARG A 90 -1.00 4.73 -11.55
C ARG A 90 -0.45 5.54 -10.39
N THR A 91 0.56 6.37 -10.66
CA THR A 91 1.26 7.18 -9.65
C THR A 91 0.33 8.18 -8.97
N ASP A 92 -0.55 8.83 -9.71
CA ASP A 92 -1.54 9.79 -9.19
C ASP A 92 -2.43 9.14 -8.12
N ARG A 93 -3.01 7.99 -8.43
CA ARG A 93 -3.85 7.21 -7.50
C ARG A 93 -3.04 6.55 -6.40
N GLY A 94 -1.89 5.98 -6.74
CA GLY A 94 -0.99 5.34 -5.79
C GLY A 94 -0.51 6.30 -4.70
N SER A 95 -0.20 7.55 -5.06
CA SER A 95 0.19 8.59 -4.11
C SER A 95 -0.95 8.94 -3.16
N VAL A 96 -2.18 9.11 -3.69
CA VAL A 96 -3.36 9.35 -2.84
C VAL A 96 -3.57 8.20 -1.87
N CYS A 97 -3.49 6.95 -2.34
CA CYS A 97 -3.62 5.77 -1.47
C CYS A 97 -2.54 5.72 -0.38
N ALA A 98 -1.29 6.01 -0.74
CA ALA A 98 -0.17 5.99 0.20
C ALA A 98 -0.31 7.05 1.32
N PHE A 99 -0.78 8.25 1.00
CA PHE A 99 -0.94 9.32 1.97
C PHE A 99 -2.26 9.29 2.75
N SER A 100 -3.34 8.79 2.15
CA SER A 100 -4.65 8.75 2.79
C SER A 100 -4.95 7.45 3.52
N GLY A 101 -4.24 6.36 3.19
CA GLY A 101 -4.56 5.01 3.66
C GLY A 101 -5.83 4.40 3.05
N TYR A 102 -6.46 5.09 2.08
CA TYR A 102 -7.63 4.55 1.37
C TYR A 102 -7.22 3.58 0.25
N PRO A 103 -8.04 2.58 -0.03
CA PRO A 103 -7.82 1.70 -1.19
C PRO A 103 -7.98 2.47 -2.50
N GLY A 104 -7.24 2.06 -3.53
CA GLY A 104 -7.37 2.62 -4.87
C GLY A 104 -8.76 2.34 -5.45
N LEU A 105 -9.53 3.38 -5.65
CA LEU A 105 -10.84 3.28 -6.29
C LEU A 105 -10.67 3.30 -7.82
N PRO A 106 -11.40 2.43 -8.58
CA PRO A 106 -11.23 2.32 -10.04
C PRO A 106 -11.53 3.62 -10.80
N THR A 107 -12.20 4.55 -10.17
CA THR A 107 -12.92 5.65 -10.81
C THR A 107 -12.50 7.05 -10.36
N VAL A 108 -11.58 7.14 -9.41
CA VAL A 108 -11.00 8.41 -9.00
C VAL A 108 -9.76 8.68 -9.86
N SER A 109 -9.84 9.63 -10.74
CA SER A 109 -8.73 10.19 -11.54
C SER A 109 -8.39 11.57 -11.05
#